data_0eb80589f12f19c395f773d337943328
#
_entry.id   0eb80589f12f19c395f773d337943328
#
_cell.length_a   1.000
_cell.length_b   1.000
_cell.length_c   1.000
_cell.angle_alpha   90.00
_cell.angle_beta   90.00
_cell.angle_gamma   90.00
#
_symmetry.space_group_name_H-M   'P 1'
#
loop_
_entity.id
_entity.type
_entity.pdbx_description
1 polymer ?
#
loop_
_entity_poly.entity_id
_entity_poly.type
_entity_poly.pdbx_seq_one_letter_code
_entity_poly.pdbx_strand_id
1 'polypeptide(L)'
;MKSRHEVLGVVKHIVMFKLKEWAEGSDKAANIKALKADLEALPAQIGEIKFFEVGINFLEAGVAYDLVLVSEFESKEALYSYQKHPEHVLVANFVGKVCESRIVVDYVL
;
A
#
# COMPACT_ATOMS: atom_id res chain seq x y z
N MET A 1 6.95 31.01 -6.24
CA MET A 1 7.09 30.16 -5.95
C MET A 1 6.46 29.75 -4.83
N LYS A 2 5.78 30.15 -4.30
CA LYS A 2 5.15 29.73 -3.37
C LYS A 2 4.68 28.46 -3.55
N SER A 3 4.43 28.19 -4.62
CA SER A 3 4.00 26.94 -4.92
C SER A 3 4.89 25.94 -4.27
N ARG A 4 6.12 26.31 -3.96
CA ARG A 4 6.97 25.46 -3.36
C ARG A 4 6.47 24.98 -2.08
N HIS A 5 5.82 25.77 -1.29
CA HIS A 5 5.24 25.39 -0.05
C HIS A 5 4.14 24.38 -0.22
N GLU A 6 3.38 24.52 -1.25
CA GLU A 6 2.28 23.62 -1.47
C GLU A 6 2.79 22.26 -1.82
N VAL A 7 3.90 22.20 -2.57
CA VAL A 7 4.42 20.91 -2.95
C VAL A 7 5.07 20.23 -1.80
N LEU A 8 5.66 21.00 -0.89
CA LEU A 8 6.36 20.41 0.24
C LEU A 8 5.48 19.62 1.17
N GLY A 9 4.15 19.77 1.06
CA GLY A 9 3.24 19.00 1.87
C GLY A 9 2.97 17.61 1.32
N VAL A 10 3.18 17.40 0.02
CA VAL A 10 2.80 16.14 -0.62
C VAL A 10 3.73 15.02 -0.22
N VAL A 11 3.15 13.95 0.30
CA VAL A 11 3.88 12.78 0.78
C VAL A 11 3.60 11.61 -0.13
N LYS A 12 4.65 10.91 -0.56
CA LYS A 12 4.51 9.64 -1.26
C LYS A 12 4.76 8.51 -0.28
N HIS A 13 3.90 7.51 -0.33
CA HIS A 13 3.95 6.33 0.51
C HIS A 13 3.98 5.13 -0.42
N ILE A 14 5.09 4.39 -0.42
CA ILE A 14 5.28 3.26 -1.31
C ILE A 14 5.56 2.01 -0.48
N VAL A 15 4.81 0.95 -0.76
CA VAL A 15 4.96 -0.32 -0.06
C VAL A 15 5.09 -1.44 -1.07
N MET A 16 6.06 -2.33 -0.89
CA MET A 16 6.16 -3.54 -1.68
C MET A 16 5.91 -4.73 -0.79
N PHE A 17 5.15 -5.71 -1.31
CA PHE A 17 4.72 -6.87 -0.55
C PHE A 17 5.24 -8.15 -1.17
N LYS A 18 5.80 -9.02 -0.35
CA LYS A 18 6.19 -10.36 -0.77
C LYS A 18 5.32 -11.35 -0.02
N LEU A 19 4.56 -12.16 -0.74
CA LEU A 19 3.59 -13.05 -0.13
C LEU A 19 4.15 -14.44 0.09
N LYS A 20 3.59 -15.14 1.08
CA LYS A 20 3.88 -16.54 1.35
C LYS A 20 3.30 -17.37 0.20
N GLU A 21 3.89 -18.54 -0.03
CA GLU A 21 3.38 -19.47 -1.04
C GLU A 21 1.98 -19.97 -0.69
N TRP A 22 1.70 -20.12 0.59
CA TRP A 22 0.41 -20.59 1.10
C TRP A 22 0.10 -19.90 2.42
N ALA A 23 -1.06 -19.32 2.53
CA ALA A 23 -1.53 -18.67 3.76
C ALA A 23 -3.04 -18.53 3.74
N GLU A 24 -3.64 -18.60 4.92
CA GLU A 24 -5.07 -18.43 5.10
C GLU A 24 -5.91 -19.31 4.17
N GLY A 25 -5.44 -20.56 3.97
CA GLY A 25 -6.17 -21.52 3.16
C GLY A 25 -6.08 -21.32 1.65
N SER A 26 -5.19 -20.45 1.17
CA SER A 26 -5.08 -20.11 -0.25
C SER A 26 -3.64 -20.04 -0.72
N ASP A 27 -3.43 -20.20 -2.02
CA ASP A 27 -2.10 -20.07 -2.61
C ASP A 27 -1.75 -18.60 -2.82
N LYS A 28 -0.50 -18.36 -3.21
CA LYS A 28 0.00 -17.00 -3.42
C LYS A 28 -0.83 -16.22 -4.44
N ALA A 29 -1.16 -16.85 -5.56
CA ALA A 29 -1.91 -16.15 -6.63
C ALA A 29 -3.27 -15.67 -6.13
N ALA A 30 -3.98 -16.50 -5.37
CA ALA A 30 -5.27 -16.12 -4.80
C ALA A 30 -5.12 -14.99 -3.79
N ASN A 31 -4.08 -15.04 -2.95
CA ASN A 31 -3.85 -14.02 -1.94
C ASN A 31 -3.40 -12.69 -2.56
N ILE A 32 -2.65 -12.72 -3.66
CA ILE A 32 -2.30 -11.50 -4.39
C ILE A 32 -3.56 -10.81 -4.89
N LYS A 33 -4.49 -11.58 -5.48
CA LYS A 33 -5.74 -11.00 -5.98
C LYS A 33 -6.59 -10.43 -4.85
N ALA A 34 -6.68 -11.14 -3.74
CA ALA A 34 -7.44 -10.69 -2.59
C ALA A 34 -6.84 -9.41 -2.01
N LEU A 35 -5.52 -9.35 -1.85
CA LEU A 35 -4.86 -8.17 -1.30
C LEU A 35 -5.04 -6.97 -2.22
N LYS A 36 -4.88 -7.17 -3.54
CA LYS A 36 -5.09 -6.08 -4.50
C LYS A 36 -6.51 -5.53 -4.40
N ALA A 37 -7.51 -6.40 -4.33
CA ALA A 37 -8.90 -5.98 -4.21
C ALA A 37 -9.14 -5.20 -2.92
N ASP A 38 -8.59 -5.68 -1.80
CA ASP A 38 -8.76 -5.02 -0.51
C ASP A 38 -8.10 -3.65 -0.50
N LEU A 39 -6.90 -3.53 -1.08
CA LEU A 39 -6.21 -2.25 -1.17
C LEU A 39 -6.99 -1.28 -2.06
N GLU A 40 -7.45 -1.75 -3.21
CA GLU A 40 -8.16 -0.89 -4.18
C GLU A 40 -9.51 -0.40 -3.66
N ALA A 41 -10.05 -1.04 -2.65
CA ALA A 41 -11.30 -0.59 -2.03
C ALA A 41 -11.09 0.57 -1.04
N LEU A 42 -9.86 0.81 -0.59
CA LEU A 42 -9.57 1.82 0.44
C LEU A 42 -9.87 3.27 0.02
N PRO A 43 -9.58 3.71 -1.23
CA PRO A 43 -9.85 5.10 -1.59
C PRO A 43 -11.31 5.52 -1.43
N ALA A 44 -12.26 4.62 -1.60
CA ALA A 44 -13.68 4.94 -1.42
C ALA A 44 -14.04 5.10 0.06
N GLN A 45 -13.21 4.57 0.95
CA GLN A 45 -13.48 4.57 2.39
C GLN A 45 -12.69 5.63 3.14
N ILE A 46 -11.54 6.06 2.62
CA ILE A 46 -10.61 6.92 3.34
C ILE A 46 -10.33 8.17 2.54
N GLY A 47 -10.90 9.29 2.99
CA GLY A 47 -10.84 10.56 2.27
C GLY A 47 -9.46 11.19 2.18
N GLU A 48 -8.53 10.81 3.05
CA GLU A 48 -7.17 11.36 3.05
C GLU A 48 -6.33 10.91 1.85
N ILE A 49 -6.76 9.86 1.17
CA ILE A 49 -6.02 9.33 0.02
C ILE A 49 -6.17 10.27 -1.17
N LYS A 50 -5.06 10.78 -1.72
CA LYS A 50 -5.06 11.65 -2.89
C LYS A 50 -4.80 10.86 -4.17
N PHE A 51 -3.97 9.83 -4.10
CA PHE A 51 -3.64 8.97 -5.23
C PHE A 51 -3.36 7.58 -4.69
N PHE A 52 -3.81 6.56 -5.40
CA PHE A 52 -3.66 5.19 -4.93
C PHE A 52 -3.58 4.25 -6.13
N GLU A 53 -2.48 3.52 -6.23
CA GLU A 53 -2.27 2.63 -7.35
C GLU A 53 -1.68 1.32 -6.84
N VAL A 54 -2.24 0.19 -7.26
CA VAL A 54 -1.74 -1.13 -6.87
C VAL A 54 -1.30 -1.85 -8.13
N GLY A 55 -0.04 -2.27 -8.16
CA GLY A 55 0.53 -2.99 -9.29
C GLY A 55 0.93 -4.40 -8.92
N ILE A 56 0.69 -5.34 -9.82
CA ILE A 56 1.13 -6.72 -9.65
C ILE A 56 2.42 -6.90 -10.45
N ASN A 57 3.42 -7.47 -9.81
CA ASN A 57 4.72 -7.71 -10.43
C ASN A 57 4.62 -8.76 -11.54
N PHE A 58 5.35 -8.54 -12.64
CA PHE A 58 5.47 -9.57 -13.68
C PHE A 58 6.92 -10.03 -13.88
N LEU A 59 7.86 -9.45 -13.13
CA LEU A 59 9.27 -9.86 -13.25
C LEU A 59 9.50 -11.17 -12.50
N GLU A 60 9.98 -12.18 -13.21
CA GLU A 60 10.28 -13.47 -12.60
C GLU A 60 11.75 -13.51 -12.20
N ALA A 61 12.04 -13.04 -11.01
CA ALA A 61 13.39 -13.00 -10.46
C ALA A 61 13.30 -13.09 -8.94
N GLY A 62 14.31 -13.71 -8.33
CA GLY A 62 14.32 -13.93 -6.89
C GLY A 62 14.28 -12.64 -6.07
N VAL A 63 14.77 -11.53 -6.64
CA VAL A 63 14.77 -10.24 -5.94
C VAL A 63 13.44 -9.51 -6.04
N ALA A 64 12.52 -9.97 -6.89
CA ALA A 64 11.27 -9.27 -7.13
C ALA A 64 10.26 -9.54 -6.01
N TYR A 65 9.56 -8.49 -5.59
CA TYR A 65 8.41 -8.61 -4.71
C TYR A 65 7.17 -8.83 -5.58
N ASP A 66 6.03 -9.13 -4.98
CA ASP A 66 4.87 -9.58 -5.72
C ASP A 66 3.89 -8.48 -6.09
N LEU A 67 3.86 -7.41 -5.29
CA LEU A 67 2.84 -6.39 -5.40
C LEU A 67 3.41 -5.07 -4.91
N VAL A 68 3.00 -3.96 -5.50
CA VAL A 68 3.40 -2.63 -5.04
C VAL A 68 2.17 -1.76 -4.83
N LEU A 69 2.20 -0.95 -3.78
CA LEU A 69 1.26 0.12 -3.54
C LEU A 69 2.00 1.44 -3.69
N VAL A 70 1.50 2.32 -4.56
CA VAL A 70 2.00 3.68 -4.69
C VAL A 70 0.87 4.60 -4.30
N SER A 71 1.09 5.47 -3.31
CA SER A 71 0.03 6.34 -2.83
C SER A 71 0.55 7.72 -2.48
N GLU A 72 -0.34 8.71 -2.46
CA GLU A 72 0.00 10.09 -2.14
C GLU A 72 -0.98 10.66 -1.15
N PHE A 73 -0.47 11.48 -0.25
CA PHE A 73 -1.23 12.15 0.80
C PHE A 73 -0.83 13.61 0.85
N GLU A 74 -1.76 14.46 1.29
CA GLU A 74 -1.54 15.89 1.34
C GLU A 74 -0.48 16.28 2.37
N SER A 75 -0.29 15.48 3.41
CA SER A 75 0.65 15.77 4.50
C SER A 75 1.01 14.48 5.23
N LYS A 76 2.00 14.57 6.12
CA LYS A 76 2.34 13.45 6.99
C LYS A 76 1.19 13.11 7.92
N GLU A 77 0.48 14.13 8.39
CA GLU A 77 -0.69 13.94 9.26
C GLU A 77 -1.79 13.17 8.53
N ALA A 78 -2.00 13.48 7.25
CA ALA A 78 -2.99 12.75 6.46
C ALA A 78 -2.59 11.27 6.29
N LEU A 79 -1.30 11.01 6.07
CA LEU A 79 -0.79 9.63 5.99
C LEU A 79 -1.03 8.92 7.32
N TYR A 80 -0.74 9.56 8.45
CA TYR A 80 -0.94 8.94 9.75
C TYR A 80 -2.40 8.65 10.04
N SER A 81 -3.30 9.57 9.64
CA SER A 81 -4.75 9.35 9.77
C SER A 81 -5.20 8.15 8.95
N TYR A 82 -4.70 8.02 7.73
CA TYR A 82 -4.97 6.88 6.87
C TYR A 82 -4.52 5.57 7.55
N GLN A 83 -3.33 5.57 8.11
CA GLN A 83 -2.79 4.36 8.74
C GLN A 83 -3.59 3.91 9.96
N LYS A 84 -4.23 4.85 10.66
CA LYS A 84 -5.05 4.55 11.83
C LYS A 84 -6.49 4.26 11.50
N HIS A 85 -6.91 4.50 10.28
CA HIS A 85 -8.31 4.29 9.87
C HIS A 85 -8.68 2.81 10.03
N PRO A 86 -9.87 2.51 10.59
CA PRO A 86 -10.29 1.11 10.79
C PRO A 86 -10.22 0.24 9.55
N GLU A 87 -10.55 0.81 8.38
CA GLU A 87 -10.50 0.05 7.13
C GLU A 87 -9.06 -0.31 6.75
N HIS A 88 -8.11 0.61 7.00
CA HIS A 88 -6.70 0.31 6.77
C HIS A 88 -6.21 -0.77 7.74
N VAL A 89 -6.63 -0.70 9.00
CA VAL A 89 -6.23 -1.68 10.02
C VAL A 89 -6.65 -3.08 9.61
N LEU A 90 -7.86 -3.23 9.04
CA LEU A 90 -8.31 -4.54 8.56
C LEU A 90 -7.41 -5.09 7.46
N VAL A 91 -7.04 -4.24 6.50
CA VAL A 91 -6.14 -4.65 5.42
C VAL A 91 -4.75 -4.96 5.97
N ALA A 92 -4.25 -4.15 6.91
CA ALA A 92 -2.94 -4.38 7.52
C ALA A 92 -2.91 -5.72 8.26
N ASN A 93 -4.01 -6.11 8.89
CA ASN A 93 -4.10 -7.42 9.54
C ASN A 93 -4.00 -8.55 8.53
N PHE A 94 -4.66 -8.41 7.39
CA PHE A 94 -4.58 -9.41 6.34
C PHE A 94 -3.16 -9.50 5.77
N VAL A 95 -2.52 -8.34 5.55
CA VAL A 95 -1.12 -8.27 5.11
C VAL A 95 -0.22 -9.07 6.07
N GLY A 96 -0.42 -8.89 7.36
CA GLY A 96 0.37 -9.60 8.36
C GLY A 96 0.22 -11.13 8.29
N LYS A 97 -0.93 -11.60 7.79
CA LYS A 97 -1.19 -13.05 7.69
C LYS A 97 -0.63 -13.65 6.40
N VAL A 98 -0.69 -12.92 5.30
CA VAL A 98 -0.36 -13.48 3.99
C VAL A 98 1.04 -13.11 3.48
N CYS A 99 1.68 -12.09 4.03
CA CYS A 99 2.98 -11.64 3.57
C CYS A 99 4.11 -12.21 4.41
N GLU A 100 5.21 -12.60 3.74
CA GLU A 100 6.42 -12.98 4.45
C GLU A 100 7.31 -11.75 4.64
N SER A 101 7.15 -10.71 3.82
CA SER A 101 7.98 -9.51 3.91
C SER A 101 7.26 -8.30 3.34
N ARG A 102 7.55 -7.13 3.87
CA ARG A 102 6.98 -5.87 3.42
C ARG A 102 8.05 -4.79 3.56
N ILE A 103 8.20 -3.95 2.54
CA ILE A 103 9.19 -2.86 2.55
C ILE A 103 8.44 -1.55 2.32
N VAL A 104 8.83 -0.51 3.02
CA VAL A 104 8.14 0.79 2.96
C VAL A 104 9.13 1.91 2.75
N VAL A 105 8.78 2.86 1.88
CA VAL A 105 9.49 4.14 1.77
C VAL A 105 8.45 5.25 1.77
N ASP A 106 8.60 6.21 2.67
CA ASP A 106 7.75 7.39 2.74
C ASP A 106 8.63 8.62 2.54
N TYR A 107 8.26 9.50 1.61
CA TYR A 107 9.06 10.69 1.39
C TYR A 107 8.18 11.87 0.97
N VAL A 108 8.72 13.06 1.19
CA VAL A 108 8.03 14.31 0.84
C VAL A 108 8.56 14.79 -0.51
N LEU A 109 7.67 15.14 -1.41
CA LEU A 109 8.04 15.67 -2.71
C LEU A 109 8.55 17.11 -2.61
#